data_434324c4923b01ee01400bf69c12125e
#
_entry.id   434324c4923b01ee01400bf69c12125e
#
_cell.length_a   1.000
_cell.length_b   1.000
_cell.length_c   1.000
_cell.angle_alpha   90.00
_cell.angle_beta   90.00
_cell.angle_gamma   90.00
#
_symmetry.space_group_name_H-M   'P 1'
#
loop_
_entity.id
_entity.type
_entity.pdbx_description
1 polymer ?
#
loop_
_entity_poly.entity_id
_entity_poly.type
_entity_poly.pdbx_seq_one_letter_code
_entity_poly.pdbx_strand_id
1 'polypeptide(L)'
;MTEPARIAVLRDEIDALDEQLVALLNARATCALEIGEIKRVVQMEIYQPDRERAVLQHVRAINRGPLDGDAIARLFERIIDEARRLERVVQHAHQQAQQPDPTTGDRAND
;
A
#
# COMPACT_ATOMS: atom_id res chain seq x y z
N MET A 1 -2.86 39.74 8.12
CA MET A 1 -3.67 38.71 7.45
C MET A 1 -4.88 38.41 8.30
N THR A 2 -6.07 38.39 7.74
CA THR A 2 -7.29 38.00 8.46
C THR A 2 -7.26 36.49 8.76
N GLU A 3 -8.06 36.05 9.75
CA GLU A 3 -8.15 34.64 10.07
C GLU A 3 -8.69 33.81 8.90
N PRO A 4 -9.74 34.25 8.13
CA PRO A 4 -10.14 33.50 6.95
C PRO A 4 -9.06 33.37 5.89
N ALA A 5 -8.25 34.42 5.68
CA ALA A 5 -7.14 34.38 4.74
C ALA A 5 -6.05 33.43 5.23
N ARG A 6 -5.80 33.38 6.54
CA ARG A 6 -4.83 32.45 7.11
C ARG A 6 -5.31 31.01 6.98
N ILE A 7 -6.59 30.74 7.16
CA ILE A 7 -7.17 29.42 6.94
C ILE A 7 -6.97 28.98 5.49
N ALA A 8 -7.19 29.88 4.54
CA ALA A 8 -6.99 29.57 3.11
C ALA A 8 -5.54 29.19 2.83
N VAL A 9 -4.57 29.91 3.37
CA VAL A 9 -3.15 29.60 3.23
C VAL A 9 -2.83 28.21 3.80
N LEU A 10 -3.35 27.91 4.99
CA LEU A 10 -3.10 26.60 5.63
C LEU A 10 -3.75 25.45 4.84
N ARG A 11 -4.90 25.67 4.26
CA ARG A 11 -5.54 24.67 3.39
C ARG A 11 -4.72 24.42 2.14
N ASP A 12 -4.11 25.44 1.55
CA ASP A 12 -3.21 25.28 0.42
C ASP A 12 -1.97 24.47 0.84
N GLU A 13 -1.45 24.70 2.03
CA GLU A 13 -0.33 23.91 2.58
C GLU A 13 -0.74 22.44 2.78
N ILE A 14 -1.94 22.19 3.29
CA ILE A 14 -2.48 20.82 3.43
C ILE A 14 -2.59 20.15 2.07
N ASP A 15 -3.12 20.86 1.07
CA ASP A 15 -3.26 20.30 -0.28
C ASP A 15 -1.89 19.87 -0.85
N ALA A 16 -0.87 20.69 -0.64
CA ALA A 16 0.48 20.36 -1.08
C ALA A 16 1.04 19.14 -0.34
N LEU A 17 0.77 19.04 0.97
CA LEU A 17 1.17 17.87 1.76
C LEU A 17 0.43 16.61 1.30
N ASP A 18 -0.85 16.72 0.97
CA ASP A 18 -1.64 15.60 0.48
C ASP A 18 -1.08 15.08 -0.85
N GLU A 19 -0.64 15.97 -1.74
CA GLU A 19 0.01 15.58 -2.99
C GLU A 19 1.28 14.76 -2.72
N GLN A 20 2.09 15.21 -1.76
CA GLN A 20 3.28 14.47 -1.35
C GLN A 20 2.93 13.12 -0.73
N LEU A 21 1.89 13.07 0.11
CA LEU A 21 1.42 11.83 0.72
C LEU A 21 0.99 10.81 -0.34
N VAL A 22 0.21 11.23 -1.33
CA VAL A 22 -0.23 10.35 -2.41
C VAL A 22 0.99 9.79 -3.15
N ALA A 23 1.95 10.64 -3.49
CA ALA A 23 3.17 10.20 -4.16
C ALA A 23 3.96 9.20 -3.33
N LEU A 24 4.11 9.45 -2.03
CA LEU A 24 4.83 8.56 -1.11
C LEU A 24 4.11 7.23 -0.92
N LEU A 25 2.79 7.25 -0.77
CA LEU A 25 2.00 6.02 -0.66
C LEU A 25 2.15 5.14 -1.90
N ASN A 26 2.14 5.74 -3.09
CA ASN A 26 2.31 5.00 -4.33
C ASN A 26 3.75 4.49 -4.50
N ALA A 27 4.76 5.27 -4.10
CA ALA A 27 6.15 4.83 -4.10
C ALA A 27 6.33 3.61 -3.18
N ARG A 28 5.74 3.65 -1.99
CA ARG A 28 5.76 2.54 -1.05
C ARG A 28 5.05 1.31 -1.62
N ALA A 29 3.91 1.52 -2.26
CA ALA A 29 3.15 0.44 -2.89
C ALA A 29 3.96 -0.22 -4.01
N THR A 30 4.71 0.55 -4.78
CA THR A 30 5.59 0.02 -5.82
C THR A 30 6.65 -0.90 -5.23
N CYS A 31 7.29 -0.49 -4.12
CA CYS A 31 8.23 -1.36 -3.40
C CYS A 31 7.55 -2.64 -2.91
N ALA A 32 6.33 -2.53 -2.38
CA ALA A 32 5.59 -3.69 -1.91
C ALA A 32 5.28 -4.67 -3.05
N LEU A 33 4.94 -4.16 -4.24
CA LEU A 33 4.70 -4.99 -5.42
C LEU A 33 5.97 -5.72 -5.86
N GLU A 34 7.12 -5.06 -5.84
CA GLU A 34 8.39 -5.70 -6.15
C GLU A 34 8.72 -6.82 -5.17
N ILE A 35 8.51 -6.59 -3.88
CA ILE A 35 8.69 -7.60 -2.85
C ILE A 35 7.71 -8.76 -3.07
N GLY A 36 6.45 -8.45 -3.39
CA GLY A 36 5.42 -9.46 -3.70
C GLY A 36 5.80 -10.34 -4.87
N GLU A 37 6.40 -9.77 -5.91
CA GLU A 37 6.90 -10.52 -7.05
C GLU A 37 8.04 -11.48 -6.65
N ILE A 38 8.97 -11.01 -5.83
CA ILE A 38 10.06 -11.85 -5.32
C ILE A 38 9.49 -13.00 -4.47
N LYS A 39 8.55 -12.70 -3.56
CA LYS A 39 7.90 -13.72 -2.74
C LYS A 39 7.19 -14.78 -3.58
N ARG A 40 6.54 -14.36 -4.67
CA ARG A 40 5.87 -15.28 -5.58
C ARG A 40 6.88 -16.25 -6.21
N VAL A 41 8.00 -15.73 -6.66
CA VAL A 41 9.05 -16.53 -7.30
C VAL A 41 9.66 -17.54 -6.32
N VAL A 42 9.92 -17.12 -5.07
CA VAL A 42 10.51 -18.00 -4.04
C VAL A 42 9.46 -18.69 -3.18
N GLN A 43 8.17 -18.54 -3.51
CA GLN A 43 7.05 -19.19 -2.83
C GLN A 43 6.92 -18.82 -1.35
N MET A 44 7.19 -17.54 -1.02
CA MET A 44 6.98 -17.01 0.32
C MET A 44 5.54 -16.49 0.48
N GLU A 45 5.06 -16.52 1.72
CA GLU A 45 3.74 -16.01 2.07
C GLU A 45 3.67 -14.49 1.95
N ILE A 46 2.53 -13.95 1.44
CA ILE A 46 2.26 -12.51 1.43
C ILE A 46 2.09 -12.00 2.85
N TYR A 47 1.40 -12.76 3.71
CA TYR A 47 1.14 -12.37 5.10
C TYR A 47 2.39 -12.61 5.95
N GLN A 48 2.95 -11.54 6.49
CA GLN A 48 4.18 -11.54 7.28
C GLN A 48 3.93 -10.78 8.59
N PRO A 49 3.32 -11.43 9.61
CA PRO A 49 2.92 -10.72 10.83
C PRO A 49 4.10 -10.12 11.61
N ASP A 50 5.27 -10.74 11.58
CA ASP A 50 6.46 -10.21 12.24
C ASP A 50 6.91 -8.90 11.58
N ARG A 51 6.86 -8.85 10.26
CA ARG A 51 7.20 -7.62 9.51
C ARG A 51 6.21 -6.51 9.81
N GLU A 52 4.92 -6.84 9.89
CA GLU A 52 3.87 -5.86 10.23
C GLU A 52 4.12 -5.25 11.61
N ARG A 53 4.41 -6.09 12.60
CA ARG A 53 4.74 -5.61 13.94
C ARG A 53 5.95 -4.69 13.93
N ALA A 54 6.99 -5.06 13.19
CA ALA A 54 8.20 -4.25 13.08
C ALA A 54 7.92 -2.89 12.45
N VAL A 55 7.07 -2.82 11.42
CA VAL A 55 6.67 -1.55 10.79
C VAL A 55 5.92 -0.68 11.79
N LEU A 56 4.95 -1.24 12.51
CA LEU A 56 4.16 -0.48 13.49
C LEU A 56 5.03 0.04 14.63
N GLN A 57 5.96 -0.76 15.13
CA GLN A 57 6.91 -0.31 16.15
C GLN A 57 7.80 0.81 15.62
N HIS A 58 8.28 0.69 14.40
CA HIS A 58 9.14 1.70 13.77
C HIS A 58 8.42 3.04 13.63
N VAL A 59 7.20 3.04 13.09
CA VAL A 59 6.47 4.30 12.87
C VAL A 59 6.07 4.96 14.19
N ARG A 60 5.75 4.18 15.23
CA ARG A 60 5.53 4.72 16.56
C ARG A 60 6.80 5.38 17.10
N ALA A 61 7.95 4.73 16.93
CA ALA A 61 9.22 5.21 17.45
C ALA A 61 9.68 6.52 16.80
N ILE A 62 9.44 6.67 15.50
CA ILE A 62 9.85 7.88 14.76
C ILE A 62 8.81 9.02 14.84
N ASN A 63 7.62 8.73 15.35
CA ASN A 63 6.55 9.73 15.43
C ASN A 63 6.90 10.85 16.42
N ARG A 64 6.74 12.09 15.99
CA ARG A 64 7.02 13.27 16.81
C ARG A 64 5.79 14.14 17.06
N GLY A 65 4.60 13.62 16.69
CA GLY A 65 3.36 14.37 16.86
C GLY A 65 3.19 15.47 15.80
N PRO A 66 2.07 16.17 15.81
CA PRO A 66 1.00 16.16 16.83
C PRO A 66 0.08 14.93 16.83
N LEU A 67 0.13 14.04 15.81
CA LEU A 67 -0.60 12.77 15.88
C LEU A 67 0.04 11.88 16.94
N ASP A 68 -0.78 11.22 17.75
CA ASP A 68 -0.25 10.28 18.74
C ASP A 68 0.16 8.95 18.08
N GLY A 69 0.88 8.13 18.84
CA GLY A 69 1.40 6.85 18.33
C GLY A 69 0.31 5.88 17.90
N ASP A 70 -0.82 5.88 18.60
CA ASP A 70 -1.95 5.00 18.26
C ASP A 70 -2.61 5.43 16.95
N ALA A 71 -2.74 6.74 16.72
CA ALA A 71 -3.25 7.27 15.45
C ALA A 71 -2.33 6.88 14.29
N ILE A 72 -1.02 7.06 14.47
CA ILE A 72 -0.03 6.66 13.47
C ILE A 72 -0.12 5.16 13.18
N ALA A 73 -0.23 4.33 14.22
CA ALA A 73 -0.34 2.89 14.06
C ALA A 73 -1.59 2.51 13.25
N ARG A 74 -2.74 3.11 13.56
CA ARG A 74 -3.98 2.84 12.82
C ARG A 74 -3.86 3.19 11.34
N LEU A 75 -3.24 4.33 11.03
CA LEU A 75 -3.02 4.74 9.64
C LEU A 75 -2.10 3.74 8.92
N PHE A 76 -1.03 3.31 9.57
CA PHE A 76 -0.11 2.35 8.96
C PHE A 76 -0.70 0.94 8.86
N GLU A 77 -1.56 0.53 9.78
CA GLU A 77 -2.33 -0.70 9.63
C GLU A 77 -3.13 -0.69 8.33
N ARG A 78 -3.78 0.44 8.04
CA ARG A 78 -4.53 0.59 6.79
C ARG A 78 -3.62 0.59 5.56
N ILE A 79 -2.49 1.27 5.63
CA ILE A 79 -1.49 1.29 4.55
C ILE A 79 -0.99 -0.12 4.26
N ILE A 80 -0.67 -0.89 5.30
CA ILE A 80 -0.21 -2.28 5.18
C ILE A 80 -1.31 -3.15 4.56
N ASP A 81 -2.55 -3.01 5.02
CA ASP A 81 -3.68 -3.78 4.50
C ASP A 81 -3.93 -3.51 3.02
N GLU A 82 -3.86 -2.23 2.61
CA GLU A 82 -4.04 -1.86 1.21
C GLU A 82 -2.89 -2.39 0.34
N ALA A 83 -1.66 -2.38 0.85
CA ALA A 83 -0.51 -2.94 0.14
C ALA A 83 -0.69 -4.45 -0.07
N ARG A 84 -1.13 -5.18 0.96
CA ARG A 84 -1.43 -6.62 0.84
C ARG A 84 -2.54 -6.90 -0.16
N ARG A 85 -3.59 -6.08 -0.12
CA ARG A 85 -4.69 -6.20 -1.06
C ARG A 85 -4.20 -6.03 -2.49
N LEU A 86 -3.38 -5.02 -2.73
CA LEU A 86 -2.79 -4.75 -4.04
C LEU A 86 -1.92 -5.92 -4.51
N GLU A 87 -1.08 -6.48 -3.64
CA GLU A 87 -0.26 -7.64 -3.94
C GLU A 87 -1.12 -8.84 -4.36
N ARG A 88 -2.22 -9.10 -3.64
CA ARG A 88 -3.14 -10.20 -3.96
C ARG A 88 -3.82 -9.99 -5.31
N VAL A 89 -4.26 -8.77 -5.60
CA VAL A 89 -4.91 -8.44 -6.87
C VAL A 89 -3.95 -8.68 -8.04
N VAL A 90 -2.72 -8.20 -7.93
CA VAL A 90 -1.70 -8.38 -8.96
C VAL A 90 -1.34 -9.86 -9.11
N GLN A 91 -1.16 -10.57 -8.01
CA GLN A 91 -0.84 -11.99 -8.01
C GLN A 91 -1.96 -12.82 -8.64
N HIS A 92 -3.22 -12.50 -8.32
CA HIS A 92 -4.38 -13.18 -8.90
C HIS A 92 -4.48 -12.93 -10.42
N ALA A 93 -4.29 -11.69 -10.86
CA ALA A 93 -4.27 -11.35 -12.27
C ALA A 93 -3.16 -12.11 -13.01
N HIS A 94 -1.99 -12.24 -12.38
CA HIS A 94 -0.85 -12.96 -12.92
C HIS A 94 -1.16 -14.46 -13.07
N GLN A 95 -1.80 -15.07 -12.07
CA GLN A 95 -2.23 -16.48 -12.11
C GLN A 95 -3.24 -16.71 -13.21
N GLN A 96 -4.22 -15.82 -13.36
CA GLN A 96 -5.21 -15.92 -14.44
C GLN A 96 -4.58 -15.82 -15.83
N ALA A 97 -3.59 -14.95 -16.00
CA ALA A 97 -2.88 -14.79 -17.26
C ALA A 97 -2.10 -16.05 -17.66
N GLN A 98 -1.66 -16.84 -16.67
CA GLN A 98 -0.92 -18.08 -16.90
C GLN A 98 -1.80 -19.30 -17.11
N GLN A 99 -3.10 -19.21 -16.80
CA GLN A 99 -4.03 -20.33 -16.99
C GLN A 99 -4.51 -20.36 -18.44
N PRO A 100 -4.65 -21.57 -19.03
CA PRO A 100 -5.22 -21.69 -20.36
C PRO A 100 -6.66 -21.17 -20.36
N ASP A 101 -7.05 -20.48 -21.42
CA ASP A 101 -8.44 -20.08 -21.64
C ASP A 101 -9.29 -21.34 -21.83
N PRO A 102 -10.31 -21.57 -21.00
CA PRO A 102 -11.19 -22.73 -21.16
C PRO A 102 -11.86 -22.80 -22.54
N THR A 103 -12.21 -21.65 -23.10
CA THR A 103 -12.82 -21.57 -24.43
C THR A 103 -11.84 -22.05 -25.50
N THR A 104 -10.57 -21.67 -25.40
CA THR A 104 -9.51 -22.09 -26.31
C THR A 104 -9.27 -23.59 -26.19
N GLY A 105 -9.28 -24.14 -24.97
CA GLY A 105 -9.14 -25.55 -24.71
C GLY A 105 -10.25 -26.37 -25.35
N ASP A 106 -11.50 -25.92 -25.24
CA ASP A 106 -12.65 -26.55 -25.84
C ASP A 106 -12.56 -26.56 -27.36
N ARG A 107 -12.12 -25.48 -27.96
CA ARG A 107 -11.92 -25.38 -29.41
C ARG A 107 -10.82 -26.32 -29.89
N ALA A 108 -9.79 -26.50 -29.11
CA ALA A 108 -8.69 -27.39 -29.45
C ALA A 108 -9.12 -28.86 -29.50
N ASN A 109 -10.17 -29.20 -28.76
CA ASN A 109 -10.70 -30.57 -28.72
C ASN A 109 -11.74 -30.84 -29.79
N ASP A 110 -12.23 -29.80 -30.42
CA ASP A 110 -13.17 -29.95 -31.55
C ASP A 110 -12.42 -30.26 -32.85
#